data_fffd7e0fd23b3800b90724f77bbbd04b
#
_entry.id   fffd7e0fd23b3800b90724f77bbbd04b
#
_cell.length_a   1.000
_cell.length_b   1.000
_cell.length_c   1.000
_cell.angle_alpha   90.00
_cell.angle_beta   90.00
_cell.angle_gamma   90.00
#
_symmetry.space_group_name_H-M   'P 1'
#
loop_
_entity.id
_entity.type
_entity.pdbx_description
1 polymer ?
#
loop_
_entity_poly.entity_id
_entity_poly.type
_entity_poly.pdbx_seq_one_letter_code
_entity_poly.pdbx_strand_id
1 'polypeptide(L)'
;MPSLRAQFGRKLRRLRLGRDITQERFAEAIGISTTFLGLIERGVNAPSFETIEDIARALRVPVGELFQFEEVRRSYDERARATRRGQR
;
A
#
# COMPACT_ATOMS: atom_id res chain seq x y z
N MET A 1 5.89 -5.63 14.50
CA MET A 1 5.51 -4.70 13.43
C MET A 1 5.07 -5.46 12.19
N PRO A 2 3.97 -5.08 11.53
CA PRO A 2 3.59 -5.79 10.31
C PRO A 2 4.64 -5.61 9.21
N SER A 3 4.76 -6.62 8.35
CA SER A 3 5.68 -6.56 7.22
C SER A 3 5.27 -5.47 6.24
N LEU A 4 6.19 -5.07 5.37
CA LEU A 4 5.88 -4.11 4.31
C LEU A 4 4.77 -4.64 3.40
N ARG A 5 4.81 -5.94 3.08
CA ARG A 5 3.74 -6.58 2.29
C ARG A 5 2.37 -6.42 2.93
N ALA A 6 2.31 -6.65 4.24
CA ALA A 6 1.06 -6.55 4.97
C ALA A 6 0.54 -5.11 5.00
N GLN A 7 1.43 -4.16 5.22
CA GLN A 7 1.07 -2.74 5.22
C GLN A 7 0.61 -2.27 3.85
N PHE A 8 1.33 -2.67 2.81
CA PHE A 8 0.98 -2.35 1.43
C PHE A 8 -0.40 -2.94 1.07
N GLY A 9 -0.62 -4.20 1.41
CA GLY A 9 -1.89 -4.87 1.11
C GLY A 9 -3.08 -4.19 1.76
N ARG A 10 -2.94 -3.80 3.02
CA ARG A 10 -4.00 -3.06 3.73
C ARG A 10 -4.26 -1.71 3.10
N LYS A 11 -3.21 -0.98 2.74
CA LYS A 11 -3.33 0.32 2.09
C LYS A 11 -4.05 0.19 0.76
N LEU A 12 -3.64 -0.79 -0.04
CA LEU A 12 -4.27 -1.06 -1.34
C LEU A 12 -5.75 -1.37 -1.18
N ARG A 13 -6.08 -2.27 -0.27
CA ARG A 13 -7.47 -2.63 -0.02
C ARG A 13 -8.30 -1.43 0.40
N ARG A 14 -7.76 -0.60 1.28
CA ARG A 14 -8.44 0.61 1.75
C ARG A 14 -8.71 1.57 0.60
N LEU A 15 -7.72 1.81 -0.25
CA LEU A 15 -7.87 2.70 -1.39
C LEU A 15 -8.88 2.15 -2.40
N ARG A 16 -8.85 0.84 -2.64
CA ARG A 16 -9.79 0.19 -3.54
C ARG A 16 -11.22 0.31 -3.03
N LEU A 17 -11.44 -0.04 -1.76
CA LEU A 17 -12.76 0.02 -1.14
C LEU A 17 -13.30 1.45 -1.08
N GLY A 18 -12.41 2.40 -0.84
CA GLY A 18 -12.79 3.81 -0.83
C GLY A 18 -13.29 4.32 -2.18
N ARG A 19 -13.00 3.60 -3.25
CA ARG A 19 -13.46 3.93 -4.60
C ARG A 19 -14.60 3.01 -5.07
N ASP A 20 -15.12 2.19 -4.18
CA ASP A 20 -16.22 1.25 -4.49
C ASP A 20 -15.89 0.32 -5.65
N ILE A 21 -14.64 -0.14 -5.74
CA ILE A 21 -14.20 -1.04 -6.80
C ILE A 21 -14.07 -2.45 -6.22
N THR A 22 -14.70 -3.43 -6.89
CA THR A 22 -14.58 -4.84 -6.48
C THR A 22 -13.19 -5.37 -6.80
N GLN A 23 -12.80 -6.47 -6.12
CA GLN A 23 -11.53 -7.13 -6.43
C GLN A 23 -11.49 -7.58 -7.89
N GLU A 24 -12.59 -8.15 -8.39
CA GLU A 24 -12.66 -8.64 -9.76
C GLU A 24 -12.40 -7.51 -10.78
N ARG A 25 -13.06 -6.39 -10.59
CA ARG A 25 -12.89 -5.25 -11.50
C ARG A 25 -11.49 -4.66 -11.41
N PHE A 26 -10.96 -4.55 -10.19
CA PHE A 26 -9.64 -3.98 -10.02
C PHE A 26 -8.56 -4.88 -10.60
N ALA A 27 -8.65 -6.19 -10.34
CA ALA A 27 -7.74 -7.17 -10.90
C ALA A 27 -7.73 -7.12 -12.43
N GLU A 28 -8.92 -7.06 -13.04
CA GLU A 28 -9.05 -6.91 -14.49
C GLU A 28 -8.36 -5.64 -14.99
N ALA A 29 -8.58 -4.52 -14.30
CA ALA A 29 -8.02 -3.23 -14.71
C ALA A 29 -6.48 -3.22 -14.69
N ILE A 30 -5.86 -3.97 -13.77
CA ILE A 30 -4.40 -4.00 -13.66
C ILE A 30 -3.78 -5.27 -14.25
N GLY A 31 -4.60 -6.13 -14.88
CA GLY A 31 -4.09 -7.27 -15.63
C GLY A 31 -3.58 -8.43 -14.79
N ILE A 32 -4.12 -8.63 -13.59
CA ILE A 32 -3.77 -9.78 -12.74
C ILE A 32 -5.03 -10.56 -12.38
N SER A 33 -4.85 -11.77 -11.85
CA SER A 33 -5.99 -12.57 -11.41
C SER A 33 -6.58 -12.01 -10.12
N THR A 34 -7.86 -12.26 -9.91
CA THR A 34 -8.54 -11.90 -8.65
C THR A 34 -7.88 -12.60 -7.46
N THR A 35 -7.48 -13.87 -7.66
CA THR A 35 -6.79 -14.63 -6.63
C THR A 35 -5.47 -13.94 -6.22
N PHE A 36 -4.68 -13.53 -7.20
CA PHE A 36 -3.40 -12.86 -6.92
C PHE A 36 -3.62 -11.53 -6.21
N LEU A 37 -4.60 -10.74 -6.65
CA LEU A 37 -4.94 -9.50 -5.97
C LEU A 37 -5.31 -9.75 -4.51
N GLY A 38 -6.12 -10.77 -4.24
CA GLY A 38 -6.48 -11.14 -2.88
C GLY A 38 -5.26 -11.49 -2.02
N LEU A 39 -4.28 -12.19 -2.60
CA LEU A 39 -3.04 -12.52 -1.90
C LEU A 39 -2.22 -11.27 -1.59
N ILE A 40 -2.16 -10.32 -2.50
CA ILE A 40 -1.49 -9.04 -2.27
C ILE A 40 -2.18 -8.28 -1.13
N GLU A 41 -3.50 -8.18 -1.19
CA GLU A 41 -4.26 -7.43 -0.18
C GLU A 41 -4.13 -8.03 1.22
N ARG A 42 -3.97 -9.35 1.31
CA ARG A 42 -3.76 -10.04 2.59
C ARG A 42 -2.30 -10.04 3.05
N GLY A 43 -1.39 -9.50 2.23
CA GLY A 43 0.02 -9.44 2.60
C GLY A 43 0.77 -10.75 2.45
N VAL A 44 0.20 -11.72 1.71
CA VAL A 44 0.83 -13.01 1.46
C VAL A 44 1.88 -12.91 0.36
N ASN A 45 1.54 -12.20 -0.73
CA ASN A 45 2.44 -12.01 -1.86
C ASN A 45 2.73 -10.53 -2.08
N ALA A 46 3.92 -10.25 -2.60
CA ALA A 46 4.30 -8.89 -2.99
C ALA A 46 4.09 -8.71 -4.49
N PRO A 47 3.58 -7.56 -4.93
CA PRO A 47 3.49 -7.26 -6.36
C PRO A 47 4.87 -6.91 -6.92
N SER A 48 5.04 -7.09 -8.23
CA SER A 48 6.21 -6.58 -8.94
C SER A 48 6.14 -5.04 -9.00
N PHE A 49 7.27 -4.41 -9.34
CA PHE A 49 7.27 -2.95 -9.55
C PHE A 49 6.31 -2.56 -10.67
N GLU A 50 6.25 -3.34 -11.73
CA GLU A 50 5.32 -3.08 -12.84
C GLU A 50 3.88 -3.13 -12.38
N THR A 51 3.54 -4.09 -11.54
CA THR A 51 2.19 -4.18 -10.96
C THR A 51 1.91 -3.00 -10.05
N ILE A 52 2.90 -2.56 -9.26
CA ILE A 52 2.76 -1.37 -8.41
C ILE A 52 2.44 -0.13 -9.25
N GLU A 53 3.14 0.03 -10.37
CA GLU A 53 2.86 1.13 -11.29
C GLU A 53 1.44 1.06 -11.85
N ASP A 54 1.01 -0.14 -12.24
CA ASP A 54 -0.36 -0.33 -12.76
C ASP A 54 -1.41 -0.03 -11.68
N ILE A 55 -1.15 -0.44 -10.45
CA ILE A 55 -2.03 -0.15 -9.30
C ILE A 55 -2.17 1.36 -9.11
N ALA A 56 -1.04 2.06 -9.07
CA ALA A 56 -1.05 3.52 -8.88
C ALA A 56 -1.82 4.22 -10.00
N ARG A 57 -1.61 3.78 -11.24
CA ARG A 57 -2.30 4.34 -12.39
C ARG A 57 -3.81 4.10 -12.32
N ALA A 58 -4.22 2.88 -11.96
CA ALA A 58 -5.64 2.53 -11.86
C ALA A 58 -6.33 3.32 -10.74
N LEU A 59 -5.63 3.57 -9.65
CA LEU A 59 -6.17 4.35 -8.52
C LEU A 59 -5.99 5.85 -8.71
N ARG A 60 -5.24 6.27 -9.73
CA ARG A 60 -4.92 7.68 -10.00
C ARG A 60 -4.24 8.36 -8.82
N VAL A 61 -3.27 7.69 -8.24
CA VAL A 61 -2.45 8.23 -7.15
C VAL A 61 -0.98 8.12 -7.53
N PRO A 62 -0.11 8.98 -6.97
CA PRO A 62 1.33 8.79 -7.12
C PRO A 62 1.75 7.46 -6.48
N VAL A 63 2.78 6.81 -7.03
CA VAL A 63 3.27 5.55 -6.47
C VAL A 63 3.58 5.68 -4.99
N GLY A 64 4.17 6.81 -4.58
CA GLY A 64 4.51 7.02 -3.17
C GLY A 64 3.32 6.96 -2.22
N GLU A 65 2.12 7.30 -2.69
CA GLU A 65 0.91 7.23 -1.87
C GLU A 65 0.63 5.80 -1.41
N LEU A 66 0.98 4.81 -2.23
CA LEU A 66 0.76 3.40 -1.90
C LEU A 66 1.60 2.94 -0.70
N PHE A 67 2.64 3.68 -0.37
CA PHE A 67 3.57 3.36 0.71
C PHE A 67 3.46 4.31 1.90
N GLN A 68 2.44 5.16 1.92
CA GLN A 68 2.19 6.03 3.05
C GLN A 68 1.28 5.32 4.04
N PHE A 69 1.87 4.83 5.11
CA PHE A 69 1.18 4.08 6.15
C PHE A 69 1.16 4.94 7.41
N GLU A 70 -0.02 5.29 7.89
CA GLU A 70 -0.17 6.21 9.02
C GLU A 70 0.62 5.77 10.25
N GLU A 71 0.56 4.48 10.58
CA GLU A 71 1.28 3.94 11.73
C GLU A 71 2.79 4.12 11.60
N VAL A 72 3.33 3.84 10.40
CA VAL A 72 4.75 4.00 10.13
C VAL A 72 5.14 5.48 10.16
N ARG A 73 4.30 6.36 9.61
CA ARG A 73 4.55 7.80 9.65
C ARG A 73 4.66 8.31 11.08
N ARG A 74 3.76 7.87 11.95
CA ARG A 74 3.83 8.23 13.38
C ARG A 74 5.16 7.83 13.99
N SER A 75 5.59 6.59 13.74
CA SER A 75 6.84 6.09 14.27
C SER A 75 8.03 6.92 13.81
N TYR A 76 8.06 7.28 12.52
CA TYR A 76 9.11 8.12 11.99
C TYR A 76 9.09 9.52 12.58
N ASP A 77 7.93 10.12 12.71
CA ASP A 77 7.78 11.45 13.28
C ASP A 77 8.26 11.47 14.72
N GLU A 78 7.88 10.48 15.52
CA GLU A 78 8.31 10.37 16.90
C GLU A 78 9.82 10.22 17.02
N ARG A 79 10.43 9.37 16.19
CA ARG A 79 11.89 9.19 16.16
C ARG A 79 12.61 10.46 15.76
N ALA A 80 12.08 11.15 14.76
CA ALA A 80 12.67 12.42 14.33
C ALA A 80 12.66 13.46 15.44
N ARG A 81 11.56 13.56 16.17
CA ARG A 81 11.44 14.47 17.31
C ARG A 81 12.43 14.11 18.43
N ALA A 82 12.51 12.82 18.75
CA ALA A 82 13.44 12.34 19.78
C ALA A 82 14.88 12.63 19.39
N THR A 83 15.25 12.39 18.12
CA THR A 83 16.60 12.67 17.63
C THR A 83 16.95 14.14 17.73
N ARG A 84 16.03 15.03 17.35
CA ARG A 84 16.23 16.47 17.45
C ARG A 84 16.48 16.90 18.89
N ARG A 85 15.71 16.35 19.82
CA ARG A 85 15.90 16.64 21.26
C ARG A 85 17.25 16.15 21.74
N GLY A 86 17.66 14.98 21.30
CA GLY A 86 18.92 14.39 21.71
C GLY A 86 20.16 15.10 21.18
N GLN A 87 20.04 15.92 20.17
CA GLN A 87 21.14 16.64 19.55
C GLN A 87 21.44 17.99 20.18
N ARG A 88 20.71 18.37 21.21
CA ARG A 88 20.96 19.63 21.92
C ARG A 88 21.92 19.46 23.09
#